data_3c9849e6629e561aa653b5f40ae839a7
#
_entry.id   3c9849e6629e561aa653b5f40ae839a7
#
_cell.length_a   1.000
_cell.length_b   1.000
_cell.length_c   1.000
_cell.angle_alpha   90.00
_cell.angle_beta   90.00
_cell.angle_gamma   90.00
#
_symmetry.space_group_name_H-M   'P 1'
#
loop_
_entity.id
_entity.type
_entity.pdbx_description
1 polymer ?
#
loop_
_entity_poly.entity_id
_entity_poly.type
_entity_poly.pdbx_seq_one_letter_code
_entity_poly.pdbx_strand_id
1 'polypeptide(L)'
;LFEDADKSKNYVCQMPITGEYHVWTEGGLQMQYFGNVESYNKTSQVEFSGIEKNETGYLATGENPAAALTFNDKGRGMIIGSFRVVLPTDHQNMEKIQRDFGSEKALINNLVRPTLYKVVTACGPLMSSLESVSESRTDLIDYITDQLNSGVYKTRPVKTEVVNEITGEMEMRTKAEIIEDPNSPRGYKRQEVSPFSQYGITCGLVSITDIKYDAATQDQIDAQKQANLAVITSKTKSIEAMQRTIQIAEEGKAATEKAKWEQERVKAVEVTKAEQEREVARLAAEKAEFDKKRIIAEGEAEAAANRAKVAAGLTPQEAAEWKYKTDKAVAEAFAQVKLPTIVMGGGNGSNGGDLGNTVGMTMLWQMYQNMSTSK
;
A
#
# COMPACT_ATOMS: atom_id res chain seq x y z
N LEU A 1 20.68 58.60 32.03
CA LEU A 1 19.66 59.54 31.52
C LEU A 1 18.98 59.01 30.26
N PHE A 2 19.63 58.16 29.47
CA PHE A 2 19.13 57.55 28.30
C PHE A 2 19.38 56.04 28.35
N GLU A 3 18.43 55.28 27.90
CA GLU A 3 18.50 53.82 27.71
C GLU A 3 18.48 53.50 26.22
N ASP A 4 19.36 52.62 25.79
CA ASP A 4 19.35 52.13 24.42
C ASP A 4 18.42 50.92 24.35
N ALA A 5 17.24 51.15 23.83
CA ALA A 5 16.18 50.13 23.77
C ALA A 5 16.36 49.20 22.54
N ASP A 6 16.47 47.91 22.82
CA ASP A 6 16.50 46.87 21.78
C ASP A 6 15.08 46.61 21.22
N LYS A 7 14.93 46.50 19.90
CA LYS A 7 13.66 46.17 19.21
C LYS A 7 13.06 44.83 19.61
N SER A 8 13.87 43.91 20.11
CA SER A 8 13.44 42.58 20.56
C SER A 8 12.75 42.56 21.90
N LYS A 9 12.86 43.67 22.66
CA LYS A 9 12.36 43.80 24.02
C LYS A 9 11.32 44.91 24.16
N ASN A 10 10.48 44.75 25.17
CA ASN A 10 9.63 45.81 25.71
C ASN A 10 10.32 46.34 26.99
N TYR A 11 10.38 47.64 27.12
CA TYR A 11 10.97 48.29 28.32
C TYR A 11 9.87 49.03 29.05
N VAL A 12 9.85 48.89 30.35
CA VAL A 12 8.92 49.62 31.21
C VAL A 12 9.76 50.44 32.24
N CYS A 13 9.61 51.72 32.13
CA CYS A 13 10.28 52.69 33.03
C CYS A 13 9.27 53.17 34.06
N GLN A 14 9.57 53.00 35.36
CA GLN A 14 8.80 53.58 36.44
C GLN A 14 9.39 54.92 36.88
N MET A 15 8.59 55.96 36.79
CA MET A 15 9.01 57.32 37.22
C MET A 15 9.16 57.38 38.72
N PRO A 16 10.29 57.91 39.22
CA PRO A 16 10.55 57.90 40.66
C PRO A 16 9.74 58.93 41.49
N ILE A 17 9.16 59.93 40.81
CA ILE A 17 8.42 61.02 41.51
C ILE A 17 6.88 60.78 41.37
N THR A 18 6.40 60.49 40.17
CA THR A 18 4.98 60.33 39.90
C THR A 18 4.50 58.91 40.08
N GLY A 19 5.42 57.95 39.99
CA GLY A 19 5.10 56.52 40.00
C GLY A 19 4.47 56.02 38.69
N GLU A 20 4.33 56.87 37.68
CA GLU A 20 3.79 56.52 36.39
C GLU A 20 4.70 55.60 35.61
N TYR A 21 4.11 54.73 34.75
CA TYR A 21 4.86 53.83 33.92
C TYR A 21 4.91 54.35 32.48
N HIS A 22 6.12 54.38 31.91
CA HIS A 22 6.36 54.63 30.51
C HIS A 22 6.80 53.34 29.83
N VAL A 23 6.11 52.93 28.78
CA VAL A 23 6.40 51.67 28.05
C VAL A 23 7.00 52.00 26.69
N TRP A 24 8.18 51.46 26.42
CA TRP A 24 8.86 51.55 25.12
C TRP A 24 8.86 50.21 24.44
N THR A 25 8.22 50.16 23.29
CA THR A 25 8.12 48.95 22.47
C THR A 25 8.95 49.04 21.19
N GLU A 26 9.47 50.25 20.90
CA GLU A 26 10.32 50.51 19.75
C GLU A 26 11.76 50.65 20.18
N GLY A 27 12.69 50.20 19.32
CA GLY A 27 14.12 50.34 19.59
C GLY A 27 14.61 51.76 19.38
N GLY A 28 15.73 52.09 20.01
CA GLY A 28 16.39 53.36 19.88
C GLY A 28 16.64 54.03 21.23
N LEU A 29 17.24 55.20 21.21
CA LEU A 29 17.62 55.93 22.43
C LEU A 29 16.35 56.51 23.10
N GLN A 30 16.03 56.03 24.28
CA GLN A 30 14.88 56.44 25.08
C GLN A 30 15.31 57.22 26.34
N MET A 31 14.50 58.18 26.73
CA MET A 31 14.80 58.99 27.91
C MET A 31 14.32 58.30 29.18
N GLN A 32 15.23 57.95 30.08
CA GLN A 32 14.98 57.17 31.28
C GLN A 32 14.38 58.00 32.45
N TYR A 33 14.51 59.33 32.43
CA TYR A 33 13.98 60.24 33.48
C TYR A 33 14.38 59.85 34.90
N PHE A 34 15.54 59.23 35.10
CA PHE A 34 16.02 58.68 36.39
C PHE A 34 15.13 57.55 36.97
N GLY A 35 14.22 57.02 36.18
CA GLY A 35 13.35 55.94 36.60
C GLY A 35 14.08 54.58 36.62
N ASN A 36 13.43 53.59 37.24
CA ASN A 36 13.87 52.22 37.16
C ASN A 36 13.33 51.59 35.88
N VAL A 37 14.21 50.99 35.06
CA VAL A 37 13.84 50.37 33.77
C VAL A 37 13.96 48.88 33.89
N GLU A 38 12.87 48.21 33.64
CA GLU A 38 12.82 46.73 33.49
C GLU A 38 12.61 46.33 32.03
N SER A 39 13.31 45.31 31.60
CA SER A 39 13.22 44.81 30.23
C SER A 39 12.55 43.47 30.19
N TYR A 40 11.65 43.30 29.21
CA TYR A 40 10.88 42.08 28.93
C TYR A 40 11.14 41.67 27.49
N ASN A 41 11.54 40.44 27.26
CA ASN A 41 11.63 39.93 25.90
C ASN A 41 10.23 39.87 25.27
N LYS A 42 10.06 40.38 24.05
CA LYS A 42 8.78 40.29 23.33
C LYS A 42 8.33 38.85 23.12
N THR A 43 9.31 37.98 22.96
CA THR A 43 9.08 36.54 22.77
C THR A 43 10.09 35.78 23.61
N SER A 44 9.60 34.96 24.52
CA SER A 44 10.42 34.12 25.39
C SER A 44 10.04 32.65 25.20
N GLN A 45 11.04 31.78 25.13
CA GLN A 45 10.84 30.35 25.19
C GLN A 45 10.93 29.86 26.61
N VAL A 46 9.89 29.20 27.10
CA VAL A 46 9.84 28.66 28.45
C VAL A 46 9.98 27.14 28.34
N GLU A 47 10.98 26.60 29.00
CA GLU A 47 11.24 25.17 29.07
C GLU A 47 10.72 24.59 30.36
N PHE A 48 10.27 23.34 30.31
CA PHE A 48 9.83 22.53 31.45
C PHE A 48 10.39 21.10 31.27
N SER A 49 11.65 20.93 31.63
CA SER A 49 12.41 19.69 31.34
C SER A 49 13.07 19.07 32.55
N GLY A 50 13.01 19.75 33.73
CA GLY A 50 13.68 19.31 34.93
C GLY A 50 13.02 18.05 35.53
N ILE A 51 13.71 16.93 35.42
CA ILE A 51 13.29 15.66 36.04
C ILE A 51 14.46 14.96 36.68
N GLU A 52 14.19 14.25 37.76
CA GLU A 52 15.12 13.33 38.41
C GLU A 52 14.46 11.95 38.51
N LYS A 53 15.22 10.89 38.24
CA LYS A 53 14.71 9.52 38.31
C LYS A 53 14.86 8.99 39.72
N ASN A 54 13.75 8.56 40.34
CA ASN A 54 13.70 7.89 41.63
C ASN A 54 13.40 6.39 41.44
N GLU A 55 13.46 5.63 42.55
CA GLU A 55 13.09 4.21 42.58
C GLU A 55 11.65 3.95 42.12
N THR A 56 10.73 4.91 42.38
CA THR A 56 9.30 4.79 42.08
C THR A 56 8.85 5.45 40.79
N GLY A 57 9.77 6.19 40.11
CA GLY A 57 9.42 6.91 38.88
C GLY A 57 10.25 8.16 38.67
N TYR A 58 9.61 9.24 38.27
CA TYR A 58 10.25 10.54 37.99
C TYR A 58 9.70 11.63 38.91
N LEU A 59 10.56 12.50 39.37
CA LEU A 59 10.23 13.67 40.14
C LEU A 59 10.60 14.93 39.39
N ALA A 60 9.71 15.93 39.39
CA ALA A 60 10.00 17.25 38.84
C ALA A 60 10.97 17.99 39.72
N THR A 61 12.14 18.39 39.21
CA THR A 61 13.21 19.06 39.96
C THR A 61 13.84 20.17 39.15
N GLY A 62 14.63 21.01 39.83
CA GLY A 62 15.41 22.08 39.22
C GLY A 62 14.61 23.36 39.00
N GLU A 63 15.23 24.29 38.25
CA GLU A 63 14.69 25.61 37.97
C GLU A 63 13.51 25.59 36.97
N ASN A 64 13.47 24.57 36.11
CA ASN A 64 12.44 24.36 35.08
C ASN A 64 11.78 23.00 35.22
N PRO A 65 11.02 22.74 36.29
CA PRO A 65 10.49 21.41 36.56
C PRO A 65 9.51 20.94 35.46
N ALA A 66 9.53 19.65 35.16
CA ALA A 66 8.60 19.02 34.22
C ALA A 66 7.17 19.09 34.78
N ALA A 67 6.20 19.03 33.85
CA ALA A 67 4.78 19.09 34.21
C ALA A 67 4.22 17.68 34.51
N ALA A 68 3.71 17.48 35.72
CA ALA A 68 3.08 16.26 36.11
C ALA A 68 1.68 16.10 35.48
N LEU A 69 1.35 14.89 35.04
CA LEU A 69 0.10 14.54 34.40
C LEU A 69 -0.45 13.25 34.97
N THR A 70 -1.75 13.16 35.13
CA THR A 70 -2.46 11.92 35.47
C THR A 70 -3.53 11.67 34.43
N PHE A 71 -3.43 10.53 33.77
CA PHE A 71 -4.32 10.12 32.69
C PHE A 71 -5.66 9.56 33.19
N ASN A 72 -6.63 9.35 32.30
CA ASN A 72 -7.95 8.79 32.66
C ASN A 72 -7.87 7.32 33.11
N ASP A 73 -6.83 6.59 32.70
CA ASP A 73 -6.53 5.22 33.13
C ASP A 73 -5.75 5.15 34.46
N LYS A 74 -5.61 6.29 35.15
CA LYS A 74 -4.84 6.49 36.40
C LYS A 74 -3.32 6.37 36.21
N GLY A 75 -2.84 6.20 34.98
CA GLY A 75 -1.43 6.28 34.65
C GLY A 75 -0.88 7.66 34.99
N ARG A 76 0.37 7.72 35.47
CA ARG A 76 1.08 8.97 35.78
C ARG A 76 2.23 9.16 34.83
N GLY A 77 2.43 10.42 34.44
CA GLY A 77 3.55 10.81 33.57
C GLY A 77 4.07 12.20 33.89
N MET A 78 5.29 12.47 33.45
CA MET A 78 5.92 13.79 33.44
C MET A 78 6.12 14.22 32.00
N ILE A 79 5.53 15.33 31.61
CA ILE A 79 5.70 15.93 30.30
C ILE A 79 6.92 16.84 30.32
N ILE A 80 7.79 16.64 29.35
CA ILE A 80 8.98 17.43 29.05
C ILE A 80 8.77 18.18 27.75
N GLY A 81 9.06 19.46 27.74
CA GLY A 81 8.88 20.23 26.52
C GLY A 81 9.23 21.70 26.68
N SER A 82 8.81 22.46 25.71
CA SER A 82 8.94 23.91 25.70
C SER A 82 7.75 24.54 24.98
N PHE A 83 7.52 25.81 25.29
CA PHE A 83 6.51 26.60 24.58
C PHE A 83 6.98 28.04 24.48
N ARG A 84 6.44 28.73 23.49
CA ARG A 84 6.77 30.14 23.25
C ARG A 84 5.69 31.04 23.83
N VAL A 85 6.11 32.01 24.62
CA VAL A 85 5.28 33.06 25.16
C VAL A 85 5.55 34.35 24.41
N VAL A 86 4.52 35.00 23.92
CA VAL A 86 4.61 36.30 23.24
C VAL A 86 3.91 37.31 24.12
N LEU A 87 4.68 38.31 24.56
CA LEU A 87 4.18 39.40 25.38
C LEU A 87 3.46 40.46 24.51
N PRO A 88 2.45 41.14 25.06
CA PRO A 88 1.77 42.20 24.33
C PRO A 88 2.72 43.40 24.11
N THR A 89 2.46 44.14 23.05
CA THR A 89 3.12 45.42 22.77
C THR A 89 2.28 46.63 23.19
N ASP A 90 1.08 46.37 23.71
CA ASP A 90 0.16 47.38 24.16
C ASP A 90 0.58 47.96 25.51
N HIS A 91 0.57 49.29 25.63
CA HIS A 91 0.99 50.04 26.82
C HIS A 91 0.22 49.59 28.07
N GLN A 92 -1.10 49.46 27.99
CA GLN A 92 -1.95 49.16 29.15
C GLN A 92 -1.65 47.76 29.72
N ASN A 93 -1.44 46.77 28.85
CA ASN A 93 -1.18 45.40 29.24
C ASN A 93 0.25 45.26 29.81
N MET A 94 1.24 45.96 29.22
CA MET A 94 2.59 45.97 29.73
C MET A 94 2.70 46.70 31.09
N GLU A 95 1.95 47.77 31.29
CA GLU A 95 1.84 48.43 32.59
C GLU A 95 1.26 47.49 33.67
N LYS A 96 0.19 46.76 33.37
CA LYS A 96 -0.37 45.75 34.28
C LYS A 96 0.64 44.67 34.62
N ILE A 97 1.39 44.15 33.63
CA ILE A 97 2.43 43.14 33.85
C ILE A 97 3.50 43.66 34.77
N GLN A 98 3.98 44.88 34.52
CA GLN A 98 5.02 45.49 35.39
C GLN A 98 4.51 45.71 36.82
N ARG A 99 3.29 46.20 36.98
CA ARG A 99 2.69 46.46 38.29
C ARG A 99 2.47 45.20 39.12
N ASP A 100 2.01 44.12 38.45
CA ASP A 100 1.63 42.89 39.14
C ASP A 100 2.83 41.95 39.37
N PHE A 101 3.84 41.95 38.50
CA PHE A 101 4.98 41.03 38.56
C PHE A 101 6.33 41.67 38.75
N GLY A 102 6.54 42.88 38.30
CA GLY A 102 7.77 43.66 38.50
C GLY A 102 8.97 43.21 37.66
N SER A 103 9.03 42.01 37.16
CA SER A 103 10.12 41.49 36.32
C SER A 103 9.69 40.33 35.43
N GLU A 104 10.41 40.09 34.33
CA GLU A 104 10.14 38.94 33.43
C GLU A 104 10.27 37.60 34.16
N LYS A 105 11.27 37.44 35.03
CA LYS A 105 11.46 36.22 35.82
C LYS A 105 10.28 35.95 36.76
N ALA A 106 9.76 36.96 37.40
CA ALA A 106 8.59 36.85 38.27
C ALA A 106 7.33 36.55 37.48
N LEU A 107 7.13 37.16 36.31
CA LEU A 107 6.05 36.83 35.38
C LEU A 107 6.04 35.36 34.99
N ILE A 108 7.20 34.83 34.58
CA ILE A 108 7.34 33.43 34.19
C ILE A 108 7.04 32.50 35.38
N ASN A 109 7.58 32.80 36.57
CA ASN A 109 7.44 31.92 37.73
C ASN A 109 6.04 31.97 38.38
N ASN A 110 5.41 33.15 38.42
CA ASN A 110 4.17 33.37 39.17
C ASN A 110 2.91 33.24 38.28
N LEU A 111 3.04 33.46 36.98
CA LEU A 111 1.88 33.37 36.06
C LEU A 111 2.06 32.24 35.03
N VAL A 112 3.16 32.26 34.29
CA VAL A 112 3.29 31.41 33.09
C VAL A 112 3.39 29.93 33.49
N ARG A 113 4.26 29.57 34.38
CA ARG A 113 4.46 28.20 34.84
C ARG A 113 3.25 27.61 35.59
N PRO A 114 2.66 28.30 36.58
CA PRO A 114 1.48 27.79 37.26
C PRO A 114 0.31 27.56 36.30
N THR A 115 0.14 28.45 35.32
CA THR A 115 -0.91 28.28 34.28
C THR A 115 -0.62 27.07 33.41
N LEU A 116 0.64 26.86 33.00
CA LEU A 116 1.03 25.66 32.26
C LEU A 116 0.71 24.36 33.04
N TYR A 117 1.16 24.30 34.30
CA TYR A 117 0.94 23.11 35.15
C TYR A 117 -0.55 22.80 35.34
N LYS A 118 -1.35 23.85 35.55
CA LYS A 118 -2.81 23.72 35.65
C LYS A 118 -3.42 23.16 34.37
N VAL A 119 -3.05 23.71 33.22
CA VAL A 119 -3.53 23.26 31.92
C VAL A 119 -3.11 21.83 31.63
N VAL A 120 -1.83 21.50 31.84
CA VAL A 120 -1.33 20.15 31.62
C VAL A 120 -2.08 19.14 32.49
N THR A 121 -2.27 19.46 33.79
CA THR A 121 -3.05 18.59 34.71
C THR A 121 -4.51 18.45 34.26
N ALA A 122 -5.11 19.49 33.70
CA ALA A 122 -6.49 19.45 33.19
C ALA A 122 -6.61 18.65 31.87
N CYS A 123 -5.55 18.54 31.09
CA CYS A 123 -5.53 17.72 29.86
C CYS A 123 -5.48 16.21 30.16
N GLY A 124 -4.91 15.81 31.29
CA GLY A 124 -4.71 14.39 31.62
C GLY A 124 -5.96 13.52 31.53
N PRO A 125 -7.06 13.87 32.18
CA PRO A 125 -8.30 13.08 32.12
C PRO A 125 -8.94 12.95 30.74
N LEU A 126 -8.51 13.75 29.75
CA LEU A 126 -9.06 13.73 28.40
C LEU A 126 -8.59 12.54 27.57
N MET A 127 -7.47 11.92 27.93
CA MET A 127 -6.88 10.80 27.20
C MET A 127 -6.30 9.74 28.13
N SER A 128 -6.04 8.55 27.59
CA SER A 128 -5.32 7.49 28.31
C SER A 128 -3.80 7.60 28.12
N SER A 129 -3.05 6.90 28.98
CA SER A 129 -1.59 6.83 28.85
C SER A 129 -1.17 6.22 27.50
N LEU A 130 -1.90 5.20 27.03
CA LEU A 130 -1.63 4.55 25.75
C LEU A 130 -1.91 5.48 24.56
N GLU A 131 -3.04 6.20 24.56
CA GLU A 131 -3.37 7.19 23.52
C GLU A 131 -2.28 8.28 23.42
N SER A 132 -1.70 8.69 24.54
CA SER A 132 -0.65 9.72 24.58
C SER A 132 0.70 9.29 23.95
N VAL A 133 0.97 7.98 23.85
CA VAL A 133 2.16 7.41 23.20
C VAL A 133 2.01 7.34 21.68
N SER A 134 0.79 7.20 21.19
CA SER A 134 0.47 6.92 19.79
C SER A 134 0.00 8.16 19.01
N GLU A 135 -1.09 8.03 18.31
CA GLU A 135 -1.62 9.02 17.35
C GLU A 135 -2.17 10.30 18.02
N SER A 136 -2.61 10.22 19.27
CA SER A 136 -3.26 11.34 19.97
C SER A 136 -2.28 12.34 20.64
N ARG A 137 -0.97 12.19 20.39
CA ARG A 137 0.01 13.16 20.92
C ARG A 137 -0.20 14.57 20.35
N THR A 138 -0.61 14.65 19.11
CA THR A 138 -0.96 15.92 18.44
C THR A 138 -2.15 16.58 19.12
N ASP A 139 -3.18 15.79 19.45
CA ASP A 139 -4.37 16.26 20.14
C ASP A 139 -4.03 16.82 21.53
N LEU A 140 -3.08 16.18 22.25
CA LEU A 140 -2.60 16.68 23.52
C LEU A 140 -1.95 18.07 23.40
N ILE A 141 -1.14 18.27 22.37
CA ILE A 141 -0.49 19.57 22.09
C ILE A 141 -1.56 20.63 21.78
N ASP A 142 -2.56 20.28 20.98
CA ASP A 142 -3.65 21.16 20.60
C ASP A 142 -4.52 21.53 21.82
N TYR A 143 -4.86 20.56 22.67
CA TYR A 143 -5.58 20.83 23.93
C TYR A 143 -4.78 21.74 24.86
N ILE A 144 -3.50 21.52 25.02
CA ILE A 144 -2.65 22.39 25.86
C ILE A 144 -2.58 23.78 25.26
N THR A 145 -2.34 23.91 23.97
CA THR A 145 -2.25 25.21 23.28
C THR A 145 -3.51 26.01 23.38
N ASP A 146 -4.66 25.34 23.14
CA ASP A 146 -5.95 26.00 23.20
C ASP A 146 -6.34 26.41 24.62
N GLN A 147 -6.11 25.54 25.62
CA GLN A 147 -6.41 25.88 27.02
C GLN A 147 -5.48 26.96 27.58
N LEU A 148 -4.24 27.04 27.16
CA LEU A 148 -3.32 28.13 27.55
C LEU A 148 -3.84 29.47 27.06
N ASN A 149 -4.32 29.55 25.83
CA ASN A 149 -4.81 30.82 25.24
C ASN A 149 -6.24 31.19 25.67
N SER A 150 -7.15 30.22 25.72
CA SER A 150 -8.57 30.48 25.87
C SER A 150 -9.13 30.11 27.26
N GLY A 151 -8.38 29.29 28.02
CA GLY A 151 -8.78 28.83 29.35
C GLY A 151 -9.15 27.33 29.40
N VAL A 152 -9.23 26.80 30.60
CA VAL A 152 -9.43 25.40 30.88
C VAL A 152 -10.83 24.94 30.45
N TYR A 153 -10.92 23.76 29.78
CA TYR A 153 -12.19 23.17 29.39
C TYR A 153 -13.06 22.80 30.59
N LYS A 154 -14.36 22.99 30.42
CA LYS A 154 -15.32 22.39 31.32
C LYS A 154 -15.62 20.98 30.85
N THR A 155 -15.28 20.00 31.69
CA THR A 155 -15.46 18.57 31.39
C THR A 155 -16.59 17.98 32.24
N ARG A 156 -17.15 16.87 31.73
CA ARG A 156 -18.06 16.00 32.49
C ARG A 156 -17.53 14.56 32.42
N PRO A 157 -17.65 13.78 33.50
CA PRO A 157 -17.33 12.36 33.47
C PRO A 157 -18.41 11.60 32.72
N VAL A 158 -18.02 10.87 31.67
CA VAL A 158 -18.88 9.97 30.90
C VAL A 158 -18.37 8.56 31.03
N LYS A 159 -19.25 7.62 31.31
CA LYS A 159 -18.92 6.20 31.31
C LYS A 159 -19.07 5.68 29.90
N THR A 160 -17.98 5.25 29.30
CA THR A 160 -17.96 4.69 27.95
C THR A 160 -17.59 3.22 28.04
N GLU A 161 -18.34 2.39 27.34
CA GLU A 161 -17.98 1.00 27.14
C GLU A 161 -16.85 0.91 26.12
N VAL A 162 -15.70 0.42 26.53
CA VAL A 162 -14.54 0.21 25.65
C VAL A 162 -14.26 -1.29 25.61
N VAL A 163 -14.15 -1.83 24.42
CA VAL A 163 -13.73 -3.22 24.25
C VAL A 163 -12.25 -3.33 24.63
N ASN A 164 -11.96 -4.15 25.61
CA ASN A 164 -10.58 -4.47 25.95
C ASN A 164 -9.98 -5.29 24.80
N GLU A 165 -9.03 -4.73 24.09
CA GLU A 165 -8.40 -5.36 22.92
C GLU A 165 -7.69 -6.68 23.24
N ILE A 166 -7.35 -6.91 24.52
CA ILE A 166 -6.65 -8.11 24.98
C ILE A 166 -7.64 -9.24 25.32
N THR A 167 -8.70 -8.93 26.07
CA THR A 167 -9.66 -9.93 26.55
C THR A 167 -10.88 -10.06 25.63
N GLY A 168 -11.15 -9.06 24.80
CA GLY A 168 -12.36 -8.96 23.98
C GLY A 168 -13.62 -8.64 24.80
N GLU A 169 -13.49 -8.38 26.12
CA GLU A 169 -14.59 -8.05 27.00
C GLU A 169 -14.86 -6.55 27.03
N MET A 170 -16.11 -6.17 27.25
CA MET A 170 -16.51 -4.78 27.42
C MET A 170 -16.16 -4.30 28.83
N GLU A 171 -15.27 -3.34 28.93
CA GLU A 171 -14.94 -2.66 30.18
C GLU A 171 -15.59 -1.27 30.22
N MET A 172 -16.17 -0.92 31.35
CA MET A 172 -16.69 0.41 31.64
C MET A 172 -15.55 1.32 32.06
N ARG A 173 -15.12 2.22 31.17
CA ARG A 173 -14.13 3.27 31.49
C ARG A 173 -14.80 4.62 31.66
N THR A 174 -14.33 5.41 32.63
CA THR A 174 -14.79 6.78 32.82
C THR A 174 -13.81 7.69 32.08
N LYS A 175 -14.29 8.34 31.03
CA LYS A 175 -13.54 9.34 30.25
C LYS A 175 -14.09 10.73 30.56
N ALA A 176 -13.20 11.72 30.68
CA ALA A 176 -13.65 13.11 30.74
C ALA A 176 -14.01 13.58 29.32
N GLU A 177 -15.23 13.99 29.11
CA GLU A 177 -15.71 14.54 27.86
C GLU A 177 -15.81 16.08 27.98
N ILE A 178 -15.33 16.77 26.93
CA ILE A 178 -15.40 18.23 26.88
C ILE A 178 -16.83 18.63 26.56
N ILE A 179 -17.40 19.59 27.30
CA ILE A 179 -18.74 20.11 27.05
C ILE A 179 -18.65 21.09 25.86
N GLU A 180 -19.39 20.81 24.81
CA GLU A 180 -19.52 21.67 23.65
C GLU A 180 -20.39 22.88 23.97
N ASP A 181 -20.01 24.05 23.42
CA ASP A 181 -20.77 25.28 23.49
C ASP A 181 -20.55 26.09 22.20
N PRO A 182 -21.54 26.14 21.31
CA PRO A 182 -21.41 26.83 20.02
C PRO A 182 -21.05 28.32 20.13
N ASN A 183 -21.34 28.94 21.28
CA ASN A 183 -21.05 30.36 21.52
C ASN A 183 -19.67 30.65 22.07
N SER A 184 -18.89 29.59 22.40
CA SER A 184 -17.53 29.73 22.93
C SER A 184 -16.49 29.67 21.81
N PRO A 185 -15.30 30.28 22.00
CA PRO A 185 -14.18 30.11 21.08
C PRO A 185 -13.88 28.63 20.83
N ARG A 186 -13.78 28.21 19.57
CA ARG A 186 -13.58 26.83 19.13
C ARG A 186 -14.69 25.84 19.54
N GLY A 187 -15.89 26.34 19.95
CA GLY A 187 -17.04 25.47 20.23
C GLY A 187 -16.98 24.72 21.56
N TYR A 188 -16.05 25.02 22.47
CA TYR A 188 -15.90 24.32 23.74
C TYR A 188 -16.19 25.22 24.93
N LYS A 189 -17.00 24.73 25.87
CA LYS A 189 -17.29 25.45 27.10
C LYS A 189 -16.07 25.52 28.00
N ARG A 190 -15.76 26.72 28.52
CA ARG A 190 -14.65 26.95 29.42
C ARG A 190 -15.12 26.94 30.88
N GLN A 191 -14.28 26.37 31.75
CA GLN A 191 -14.49 26.45 33.18
C GLN A 191 -14.08 27.82 33.72
N GLU A 192 -13.01 28.39 33.16
CA GLU A 192 -12.45 29.69 33.48
C GLU A 192 -11.76 30.29 32.26
N VAL A 193 -11.64 31.60 32.24
CA VAL A 193 -10.90 32.34 31.21
C VAL A 193 -9.40 32.22 31.48
N SER A 194 -8.60 32.11 30.43
CA SER A 194 -7.14 32.04 30.59
C SER A 194 -6.59 33.29 31.25
N PRO A 195 -5.75 33.15 32.29
CA PRO A 195 -5.01 34.28 32.86
C PRO A 195 -4.19 35.04 31.81
N PHE A 196 -3.69 34.37 30.77
CA PHE A 196 -2.93 34.99 29.67
C PHE A 196 -3.74 36.04 28.91
N SER A 197 -5.02 35.76 28.66
CA SER A 197 -5.88 36.68 27.94
C SER A 197 -6.12 37.99 28.74
N GLN A 198 -6.05 37.94 30.07
CA GLN A 198 -6.21 39.13 30.92
C GLN A 198 -5.03 40.12 30.79
N TYR A 199 -3.86 39.63 30.45
CA TYR A 199 -2.64 40.41 30.24
C TYR A 199 -2.29 40.57 28.75
N GLY A 200 -3.12 40.08 27.83
CA GLY A 200 -2.83 40.09 26.38
C GLY A 200 -1.64 39.21 25.97
N ILE A 201 -1.28 38.24 26.79
CA ILE A 201 -0.21 37.30 26.52
C ILE A 201 -0.76 36.21 25.60
N THR A 202 0.01 35.85 24.56
CA THR A 202 -0.33 34.73 23.69
C THR A 202 0.70 33.60 23.78
N CYS A 203 0.22 32.39 23.71
CA CYS A 203 1.07 31.19 23.77
C CYS A 203 1.01 30.45 22.43
N GLY A 204 2.17 30.05 21.92
CA GLY A 204 2.27 29.29 20.68
C GLY A 204 3.45 28.34 20.69
N LEU A 205 3.56 27.55 19.64
CA LEU A 205 4.64 26.59 19.44
C LEU A 205 4.88 25.70 20.67
N VAL A 206 3.79 25.15 21.22
CA VAL A 206 3.91 24.13 22.28
C VAL A 206 4.54 22.88 21.67
N SER A 207 5.66 22.47 22.20
CA SER A 207 6.40 21.28 21.78
C SER A 207 6.60 20.36 22.97
N ILE A 208 6.05 19.16 22.87
CA ILE A 208 6.31 18.09 23.83
C ILE A 208 7.46 17.25 23.29
N THR A 209 8.59 17.29 23.96
CA THR A 209 9.78 16.53 23.56
C THR A 209 9.63 15.07 23.96
N ASP A 210 9.21 14.82 25.20
CA ASP A 210 9.07 13.47 25.73
C ASP A 210 8.01 13.42 26.85
N ILE A 211 7.47 12.23 27.09
CA ILE A 211 6.61 11.94 28.22
C ILE A 211 7.24 10.77 28.99
N LYS A 212 7.63 11.00 30.22
CA LYS A 212 8.19 9.97 31.10
C LYS A 212 7.10 9.41 31.99
N TYR A 213 6.79 8.14 31.83
CA TYR A 213 5.79 7.46 32.63
C TYR A 213 6.42 6.88 33.90
N ASP A 214 5.63 6.73 34.97
CA ASP A 214 6.05 5.97 36.14
C ASP A 214 6.23 4.48 35.77
N ALA A 215 6.96 3.74 36.61
CA ALA A 215 7.30 2.34 36.30
C ALA A 215 6.05 1.47 36.05
N ALA A 216 5.03 1.63 36.88
CA ALA A 216 3.79 0.85 36.75
C ALA A 216 3.02 1.16 35.45
N THR A 217 2.95 2.43 35.08
CA THR A 217 2.32 2.86 33.82
C THR A 217 3.13 2.39 32.62
N GLN A 218 4.46 2.47 32.68
CA GLN A 218 5.34 2.00 31.62
C GLN A 218 5.19 0.48 31.39
N ASP A 219 5.18 -0.30 32.47
CA ASP A 219 4.98 -1.75 32.41
C ASP A 219 3.61 -2.10 31.80
N GLN A 220 2.57 -1.34 32.15
CA GLN A 220 1.23 -1.52 31.58
C GLN A 220 1.21 -1.19 30.08
N ILE A 221 1.83 -0.10 29.66
CA ILE A 221 1.96 0.29 28.23
C ILE A 221 2.72 -0.79 27.46
N ASP A 222 3.84 -1.27 28.00
CA ASP A 222 4.66 -2.29 27.36
C ASP A 222 3.94 -3.64 27.27
N ALA A 223 3.22 -4.04 28.31
CA ALA A 223 2.39 -5.24 28.29
C ALA A 223 1.28 -5.16 27.24
N GLN A 224 0.59 -4.03 27.16
CA GLN A 224 -0.47 -3.82 26.16
C GLN A 224 0.09 -3.77 24.73
N LYS A 225 1.25 -3.14 24.53
CA LYS A 225 1.95 -3.13 23.25
C LYS A 225 2.35 -4.53 22.81
N GLN A 226 2.88 -5.35 23.72
CA GLN A 226 3.21 -6.75 23.44
C GLN A 226 1.97 -7.58 23.08
N ALA A 227 0.87 -7.39 23.81
CA ALA A 227 -0.39 -8.06 23.53
C ALA A 227 -0.94 -7.67 22.15
N ASN A 228 -0.94 -6.40 21.80
CA ASN A 228 -1.37 -5.91 20.48
C ASN A 228 -0.47 -6.46 19.36
N LEU A 229 0.85 -6.50 19.56
CA LEU A 229 1.77 -7.12 18.61
C LEU A 229 1.51 -8.62 18.44
N ALA A 230 1.20 -9.34 19.51
CA ALA A 230 0.85 -10.75 19.45
C ALA A 230 -0.46 -10.98 18.67
N VAL A 231 -1.48 -10.15 18.89
CA VAL A 231 -2.76 -10.19 18.14
C VAL A 231 -2.53 -9.90 16.66
N ILE A 232 -1.78 -8.85 16.35
CA ILE A 232 -1.44 -8.50 14.94
C ILE A 232 -0.68 -9.65 14.28
N THR A 233 0.33 -10.20 14.95
CA THR A 233 1.12 -11.33 14.44
C THR A 233 0.24 -12.58 14.21
N SER A 234 -0.69 -12.87 15.12
CA SER A 234 -1.65 -13.97 14.96
C SER A 234 -2.59 -13.74 13.78
N LYS A 235 -3.16 -12.53 13.65
CA LYS A 235 -3.99 -12.15 12.50
C LYS A 235 -3.22 -12.25 11.17
N THR A 236 -1.98 -11.78 11.15
CA THR A 236 -1.12 -11.86 9.95
C THR A 236 -0.88 -13.31 9.55
N LYS A 237 -0.52 -14.18 10.51
CA LYS A 237 -0.37 -15.62 10.27
C LYS A 237 -1.64 -16.28 9.76
N SER A 238 -2.80 -15.88 10.31
CA SER A 238 -4.10 -16.39 9.87
C SER A 238 -4.40 -15.96 8.42
N ILE A 239 -4.13 -14.70 8.08
CA ILE A 239 -4.29 -14.18 6.70
C ILE A 239 -3.34 -14.89 5.75
N GLU A 240 -2.07 -15.08 6.13
CA GLU A 240 -1.10 -15.83 5.31
C GLU A 240 -1.55 -17.28 5.09
N ALA A 241 -2.06 -17.95 6.14
CA ALA A 241 -2.58 -19.30 6.00
C ALA A 241 -3.81 -19.35 5.08
N MET A 242 -4.72 -18.39 5.17
CA MET A 242 -5.84 -18.26 4.24
C MET A 242 -5.37 -18.04 2.80
N GLN A 243 -4.41 -17.13 2.58
CA GLN A 243 -3.86 -16.88 1.25
C GLN A 243 -3.19 -18.12 0.66
N ARG A 244 -2.42 -18.85 1.47
CA ARG A 244 -1.82 -20.13 1.04
C ARG A 244 -2.89 -21.16 0.67
N THR A 245 -3.96 -21.25 1.45
CA THR A 245 -5.08 -22.17 1.16
C THR A 245 -5.77 -21.81 -0.15
N ILE A 246 -6.01 -20.52 -0.40
CA ILE A 246 -6.58 -20.03 -1.68
C ILE A 246 -5.63 -20.33 -2.83
N GLN A 247 -4.34 -20.05 -2.66
CA GLN A 247 -3.34 -20.32 -3.69
C GLN A 247 -3.26 -21.82 -4.05
N ILE A 248 -3.23 -22.71 -3.05
CA ILE A 248 -3.25 -24.16 -3.27
C ILE A 248 -4.54 -24.60 -3.98
N ALA A 249 -5.69 -24.00 -3.61
CA ALA A 249 -6.96 -24.31 -4.25
C ALA A 249 -6.99 -23.84 -5.73
N GLU A 250 -6.42 -22.67 -6.03
CA GLU A 250 -6.29 -22.16 -7.39
C GLU A 250 -5.30 -22.98 -8.23
N GLU A 251 -4.15 -23.34 -7.66
CA GLU A 251 -3.19 -24.24 -8.30
C GLU A 251 -3.80 -25.62 -8.57
N GLY A 252 -4.56 -26.15 -7.61
CA GLY A 252 -5.33 -27.39 -7.79
C GLY A 252 -6.36 -27.31 -8.92
N LYS A 253 -7.10 -26.21 -9.01
CA LYS A 253 -8.06 -25.98 -10.13
C LYS A 253 -7.32 -25.87 -11.46
N ALA A 254 -6.24 -25.09 -11.51
CA ALA A 254 -5.43 -24.94 -12.71
C ALA A 254 -4.82 -26.28 -13.17
N ALA A 255 -4.36 -27.12 -12.24
CA ALA A 255 -3.85 -28.44 -12.53
C ALA A 255 -4.93 -29.38 -13.08
N THR A 256 -6.14 -29.34 -12.49
CA THR A 256 -7.28 -30.14 -13.00
C THR A 256 -7.75 -29.70 -14.38
N GLU A 257 -7.76 -28.39 -14.64
CA GLU A 257 -8.07 -27.86 -15.96
C GLU A 257 -7.02 -28.25 -17.00
N LYS A 258 -5.74 -28.11 -16.67
CA LYS A 258 -4.66 -28.58 -17.55
C LYS A 258 -4.79 -30.08 -17.87
N ALA A 259 -5.06 -30.89 -16.87
CA ALA A 259 -5.26 -32.32 -17.08
C ALA A 259 -6.48 -32.62 -17.98
N LYS A 260 -7.59 -31.88 -17.84
CA LYS A 260 -8.74 -31.98 -18.74
C LYS A 260 -8.40 -31.58 -20.17
N TRP A 261 -7.75 -30.45 -20.36
CA TRP A 261 -7.28 -29.99 -21.67
C TRP A 261 -6.33 -30.99 -22.33
N GLU A 262 -5.47 -31.60 -21.54
CA GLU A 262 -4.54 -32.61 -22.04
C GLU A 262 -5.24 -33.89 -22.46
N GLN A 263 -6.25 -34.34 -21.69
CA GLN A 263 -7.09 -35.46 -22.07
C GLN A 263 -7.94 -35.17 -23.32
N GLU A 264 -8.51 -33.97 -23.43
CA GLU A 264 -9.26 -33.57 -24.62
C GLU A 264 -8.35 -33.48 -25.84
N ARG A 265 -7.13 -32.95 -25.68
CA ARG A 265 -6.14 -32.95 -26.77
C ARG A 265 -5.76 -34.35 -27.23
N VAL A 266 -5.51 -35.25 -26.27
CA VAL A 266 -5.22 -36.67 -26.62
C VAL A 266 -6.40 -37.31 -27.36
N LYS A 267 -7.62 -37.15 -26.85
CA LYS A 267 -8.82 -37.67 -27.53
C LYS A 267 -8.99 -37.06 -28.91
N ALA A 268 -8.79 -35.76 -29.09
CA ALA A 268 -8.87 -35.11 -30.39
C ALA A 268 -7.83 -35.66 -31.36
N VAL A 269 -6.60 -35.89 -30.91
CA VAL A 269 -5.55 -36.51 -31.74
C VAL A 269 -5.87 -37.94 -32.09
N GLU A 270 -6.39 -38.74 -31.14
CA GLU A 270 -6.83 -40.12 -31.43
C GLU A 270 -7.99 -40.17 -32.40
N VAL A 271 -8.98 -39.31 -32.23
CA VAL A 271 -10.12 -39.22 -33.18
C VAL A 271 -9.65 -38.84 -34.57
N THR A 272 -8.77 -37.83 -34.66
CA THR A 272 -8.20 -37.38 -35.94
C THR A 272 -7.38 -38.52 -36.61
N LYS A 273 -6.58 -39.25 -35.83
CA LYS A 273 -5.84 -40.42 -36.35
C LYS A 273 -6.81 -41.52 -36.83
N ALA A 274 -7.83 -41.84 -36.04
CA ALA A 274 -8.81 -42.85 -36.43
C ALA A 274 -9.59 -42.42 -37.68
N GLU A 275 -9.93 -41.14 -37.83
CA GLU A 275 -10.56 -40.63 -39.05
C GLU A 275 -9.60 -40.69 -40.25
N GLN A 276 -8.33 -40.35 -40.08
CA GLN A 276 -7.32 -40.49 -41.12
C GLN A 276 -7.14 -41.96 -41.54
N GLU A 277 -7.05 -42.87 -40.58
CA GLU A 277 -6.93 -44.29 -40.86
C GLU A 277 -8.17 -44.83 -41.61
N ARG A 278 -9.37 -44.41 -41.22
CA ARG A 278 -10.62 -44.76 -41.94
C ARG A 278 -10.62 -44.21 -43.36
N GLU A 279 -10.18 -42.96 -43.55
CA GLU A 279 -10.12 -42.32 -44.87
C GLU A 279 -9.07 -42.98 -45.76
N VAL A 280 -7.89 -43.31 -45.18
CA VAL A 280 -6.84 -44.06 -45.90
C VAL A 280 -7.35 -45.46 -46.28
N ALA A 281 -8.05 -46.17 -45.37
CA ALA A 281 -8.63 -47.45 -45.65
C ALA A 281 -9.74 -47.37 -46.74
N ARG A 282 -10.57 -46.33 -46.72
CA ARG A 282 -11.57 -46.08 -47.76
C ARG A 282 -10.93 -45.82 -49.12
N LEU A 283 -9.91 -44.96 -49.17
CA LEU A 283 -9.18 -44.68 -50.41
C LEU A 283 -8.42 -45.88 -50.93
N ALA A 284 -7.88 -46.72 -50.03
CA ALA A 284 -7.23 -47.97 -50.43
C ALA A 284 -8.26 -48.99 -51.01
N ALA A 285 -9.43 -49.08 -50.40
CA ALA A 285 -10.50 -49.92 -50.93
C ALA A 285 -11.02 -49.45 -52.33
N GLU A 286 -11.17 -48.09 -52.45
CA GLU A 286 -11.60 -47.50 -53.73
C GLU A 286 -10.52 -47.71 -54.83
N LYS A 287 -9.23 -47.55 -54.45
CA LYS A 287 -8.10 -47.85 -55.35
C LYS A 287 -8.10 -49.32 -55.76
N ALA A 288 -8.32 -50.23 -54.84
CA ALA A 288 -8.39 -51.64 -55.13
C ALA A 288 -9.58 -51.99 -56.10
N GLU A 289 -10.73 -51.27 -55.94
CA GLU A 289 -11.84 -51.42 -56.90
C GLU A 289 -11.49 -50.89 -58.30
N PHE A 290 -10.79 -49.73 -58.35
CA PHE A 290 -10.32 -49.20 -59.63
C PHE A 290 -9.27 -50.11 -60.28
N ASP A 291 -8.31 -50.65 -59.50
CA ASP A 291 -7.30 -51.56 -59.97
C ASP A 291 -7.97 -52.87 -60.48
N LYS A 292 -8.99 -53.36 -59.77
CA LYS A 292 -9.76 -54.53 -60.25
C LYS A 292 -10.47 -54.24 -61.56
N LYS A 293 -11.12 -53.06 -61.70
CA LYS A 293 -11.76 -52.67 -62.98
C LYS A 293 -10.75 -52.53 -64.10
N ARG A 294 -9.55 -51.95 -63.78
CA ARG A 294 -8.47 -51.86 -64.77
C ARG A 294 -8.03 -53.24 -65.27
N ILE A 295 -7.74 -54.19 -64.34
CA ILE A 295 -7.28 -55.51 -64.68
C ILE A 295 -8.34 -56.26 -65.52
N ILE A 296 -9.61 -56.06 -65.19
CA ILE A 296 -10.73 -56.68 -66.00
C ILE A 296 -10.74 -56.06 -67.40
N ALA A 297 -10.64 -54.74 -67.50
CA ALA A 297 -10.61 -54.04 -68.79
C ALA A 297 -9.38 -54.39 -69.62
N GLU A 298 -8.19 -54.52 -69.01
CA GLU A 298 -6.96 -54.99 -69.67
C GLU A 298 -7.13 -56.44 -70.17
N GLY A 299 -7.67 -57.30 -69.32
CA GLY A 299 -7.94 -58.70 -69.68
C GLY A 299 -8.95 -58.85 -70.83
N GLU A 300 -10.01 -58.03 -70.80
CA GLU A 300 -11.00 -57.99 -71.89
C GLU A 300 -10.40 -57.45 -73.20
N ALA A 301 -9.57 -56.42 -73.09
CA ALA A 301 -8.83 -55.85 -74.23
C ALA A 301 -7.86 -56.82 -74.84
N GLU A 302 -7.06 -57.56 -73.99
CA GLU A 302 -6.19 -58.64 -74.46
C GLU A 302 -6.94 -59.80 -75.10
N ALA A 303 -8.06 -60.21 -74.49
CA ALA A 303 -8.89 -61.27 -75.04
C ALA A 303 -9.50 -60.86 -76.37
N ALA A 304 -9.91 -59.59 -76.50
CA ALA A 304 -10.42 -59.03 -77.78
C ALA A 304 -9.30 -58.99 -78.87
N ALA A 305 -8.10 -58.52 -78.44
CA ALA A 305 -6.93 -58.49 -79.33
C ALA A 305 -6.50 -59.87 -79.78
N ASN A 306 -6.53 -60.84 -78.88
CA ASN A 306 -6.20 -62.25 -79.22
C ASN A 306 -7.28 -62.87 -80.08
N ARG A 307 -8.55 -62.57 -79.86
CA ARG A 307 -9.65 -63.05 -80.77
C ARG A 307 -9.54 -62.44 -82.16
N ALA A 308 -9.17 -61.17 -82.24
CA ALA A 308 -8.92 -60.47 -83.52
C ALA A 308 -7.71 -61.06 -84.26
N LYS A 309 -6.63 -61.38 -83.50
CA LYS A 309 -5.45 -62.08 -84.08
C LYS A 309 -5.74 -63.47 -84.63
N VAL A 310 -6.57 -64.23 -83.89
CA VAL A 310 -6.99 -65.61 -84.32
C VAL A 310 -7.99 -65.58 -85.51
N ALA A 311 -8.87 -64.55 -85.57
CA ALA A 311 -9.82 -64.42 -86.67
C ALA A 311 -9.22 -63.88 -88.00
N ALA A 312 -8.13 -63.14 -87.90
CA ALA A 312 -7.52 -62.46 -89.05
C ALA A 312 -6.44 -63.21 -89.80
N GLY A 313 -6.01 -64.40 -89.32
CA GLY A 313 -5.00 -65.25 -90.00
C GLY A 313 -3.68 -64.45 -90.33
N LEU A 314 -3.29 -63.50 -89.56
CA LEU A 314 -2.25 -62.51 -89.85
C LEU A 314 -0.81 -63.06 -89.91
N THR A 315 -0.10 -62.62 -90.97
CA THR A 315 1.36 -62.84 -91.11
C THR A 315 2.16 -62.21 -89.98
N PRO A 316 3.40 -62.63 -89.63
CA PRO A 316 4.22 -62.10 -88.52
C PRO A 316 4.52 -60.61 -88.57
N GLN A 317 4.51 -59.98 -89.74
CA GLN A 317 4.70 -58.56 -89.94
C GLN A 317 3.44 -57.74 -89.57
N GLU A 318 2.28 -58.16 -89.88
CA GLU A 318 1.02 -57.51 -89.53
C GLU A 318 0.74 -57.62 -88.01
N ALA A 319 1.20 -58.68 -87.35
CA ALA A 319 1.09 -58.88 -85.91
C ALA A 319 1.96 -57.84 -85.13
N ALA A 320 3.10 -57.47 -85.71
CA ALA A 320 4.01 -56.41 -85.12
C ALA A 320 3.43 -55.00 -85.25
N GLU A 321 2.77 -54.68 -86.41
CA GLU A 321 2.10 -53.38 -86.56
C GLU A 321 0.86 -53.25 -85.67
N TRP A 322 0.09 -54.29 -85.47
CA TRP A 322 -1.05 -54.29 -84.53
C TRP A 322 -0.58 -54.11 -83.08
N LYS A 323 0.51 -54.74 -82.69
CA LYS A 323 1.10 -54.55 -81.35
C LYS A 323 1.54 -53.12 -81.12
N TYR A 324 2.20 -52.49 -82.12
CA TYR A 324 2.60 -51.09 -82.05
C TYR A 324 1.39 -50.11 -81.94
N LYS A 325 0.27 -50.41 -82.69
CA LYS A 325 -0.96 -49.56 -82.62
C LYS A 325 -1.68 -49.74 -81.27
N THR A 326 -1.71 -50.93 -80.68
CA THR A 326 -2.29 -51.13 -79.35
C THR A 326 -1.45 -50.51 -78.25
N ASP A 327 -0.13 -50.60 -78.28
CA ASP A 327 0.72 -49.99 -77.30
C ASP A 327 0.66 -48.41 -77.34
N LYS A 328 0.47 -47.86 -78.57
CA LYS A 328 0.25 -46.43 -78.73
C LYS A 328 -1.14 -46.01 -78.20
N ALA A 329 -2.18 -46.77 -78.45
CA ALA A 329 -3.49 -46.41 -77.90
C ALA A 329 -3.58 -46.51 -76.36
N VAL A 330 -2.85 -47.44 -75.78
CA VAL A 330 -2.72 -47.57 -74.31
C VAL A 330 -1.94 -46.37 -73.76
N ALA A 331 -0.84 -45.94 -74.38
CA ALA A 331 -0.06 -44.75 -73.94
C ALA A 331 -0.88 -43.44 -74.05
N GLU A 332 -1.73 -43.32 -75.12
CA GLU A 332 -2.63 -42.13 -75.25
C GLU A 332 -3.75 -42.15 -74.19
N ALA A 333 -4.26 -43.34 -73.81
CA ALA A 333 -5.25 -43.45 -72.77
C ALA A 333 -4.62 -43.09 -71.35
N PHE A 334 -3.36 -43.44 -71.11
CA PHE A 334 -2.64 -43.01 -69.89
C PHE A 334 -2.39 -41.53 -69.86
N ALA A 335 -2.18 -40.84 -70.97
CA ALA A 335 -1.99 -39.43 -71.06
C ALA A 335 -3.24 -38.59 -70.67
N GLN A 336 -4.42 -39.18 -70.67
CA GLN A 336 -5.69 -38.50 -70.35
C GLN A 336 -6.15 -38.71 -68.90
N VAL A 337 -5.44 -39.51 -68.11
CA VAL A 337 -5.75 -39.68 -66.67
C VAL A 337 -5.21 -38.46 -65.89
N LYS A 338 -6.09 -37.52 -65.52
CA LYS A 338 -5.78 -36.44 -64.59
C LYS A 338 -5.58 -37.03 -63.19
N LEU A 339 -4.33 -37.13 -62.78
CA LEU A 339 -4.00 -37.45 -61.39
C LEU A 339 -4.47 -36.30 -60.50
N PRO A 340 -5.21 -36.56 -59.40
CA PRO A 340 -5.56 -35.51 -58.46
C PRO A 340 -4.33 -34.98 -57.78
N THR A 341 -4.09 -33.67 -57.89
CA THR A 341 -3.01 -32.94 -57.17
C THR A 341 -3.36 -32.91 -55.70
N ILE A 342 -2.66 -33.68 -54.90
CA ILE A 342 -2.77 -33.56 -53.43
C ILE A 342 -2.05 -32.29 -53.03
N VAL A 343 -2.79 -31.21 -52.81
CA VAL A 343 -2.25 -29.98 -52.16
C VAL A 343 -2.16 -30.25 -50.67
N MET A 344 -0.97 -30.58 -50.19
CA MET A 344 -0.68 -30.53 -48.77
C MET A 344 -0.55 -29.05 -48.37
N GLY A 345 -1.61 -28.54 -47.75
CA GLY A 345 -1.62 -27.20 -47.16
C GLY A 345 -0.60 -27.10 -46.06
N GLY A 346 0.47 -26.33 -46.30
CA GLY A 346 1.44 -25.96 -45.31
C GLY A 346 0.86 -24.92 -44.35
N GLY A 347 0.59 -25.29 -43.11
CA GLY A 347 0.36 -24.37 -42.01
C GLY A 347 1.69 -23.88 -41.49
N ASN A 348 1.88 -22.58 -41.60
CA ASN A 348 3.05 -21.84 -41.04
C ASN A 348 2.99 -21.81 -39.51
N GLY A 349 3.95 -22.44 -38.87
CA GLY A 349 4.16 -22.38 -37.41
C GLY A 349 5.60 -22.72 -37.07
N SER A 350 6.34 -21.73 -36.66
CA SER A 350 7.75 -21.73 -36.38
C SER A 350 8.18 -22.70 -35.28
N ASN A 351 9.36 -23.19 -35.42
CA ASN A 351 10.26 -23.85 -34.49
C ASN A 351 10.20 -25.38 -34.38
N GLY A 352 11.27 -25.95 -34.87
CA GLY A 352 11.84 -27.19 -34.33
C GLY A 352 11.91 -28.36 -35.28
N GLY A 353 13.04 -28.55 -35.93
CA GLY A 353 13.52 -29.87 -36.34
C GLY A 353 13.19 -30.30 -37.77
N ASP A 354 14.14 -30.00 -38.60
CA ASP A 354 14.46 -30.54 -39.93
C ASP A 354 14.39 -32.08 -40.04
N LEU A 355 13.20 -32.64 -40.08
CA LEU A 355 13.00 -34.10 -40.35
C LEU A 355 11.88 -34.38 -41.37
N GLY A 356 11.13 -33.37 -41.82
CA GLY A 356 10.03 -33.57 -42.78
C GLY A 356 10.46 -33.62 -44.24
N ASN A 357 11.62 -33.06 -44.60
CA ASN A 357 12.03 -32.92 -45.99
C ASN A 357 12.92 -34.09 -46.49
N THR A 358 13.47 -34.89 -45.60
CA THR A 358 14.33 -36.01 -45.98
C THR A 358 13.56 -37.28 -46.37
N VAL A 359 12.37 -37.50 -45.83
CA VAL A 359 11.56 -38.68 -46.12
C VAL A 359 10.90 -38.59 -47.50
N GLY A 360 10.49 -37.39 -47.94
CA GLY A 360 9.91 -37.19 -49.28
C GLY A 360 10.95 -37.38 -50.42
N MET A 361 12.15 -36.91 -50.22
CA MET A 361 13.21 -37.01 -51.23
C MET A 361 13.80 -38.45 -51.33
N THR A 362 13.88 -39.17 -50.24
CA THR A 362 14.39 -40.56 -50.25
C THR A 362 13.39 -41.51 -50.95
N MET A 363 12.07 -41.30 -50.82
CA MET A 363 11.11 -42.12 -51.54
C MET A 363 11.12 -41.82 -53.03
N LEU A 364 11.28 -40.58 -53.46
CA LEU A 364 11.42 -40.24 -54.89
C LEU A 364 12.74 -40.80 -55.47
N TRP A 365 13.80 -40.83 -54.72
CA TRP A 365 15.07 -41.37 -55.17
C TRP A 365 15.05 -42.92 -55.27
N GLN A 366 14.39 -43.59 -54.33
CA GLN A 366 14.17 -45.02 -54.37
C GLN A 366 13.25 -45.48 -55.55
N MET A 367 12.19 -44.65 -55.86
CA MET A 367 11.39 -44.90 -57.06
C MET A 367 12.20 -44.71 -58.34
N TYR A 368 13.10 -43.73 -58.41
CA TYR A 368 13.94 -43.53 -59.60
C TYR A 368 14.98 -44.64 -59.78
N GLN A 369 15.54 -45.17 -58.72
CA GLN A 369 16.49 -46.32 -58.79
C GLN A 369 15.78 -47.61 -59.21
N ASN A 370 14.55 -47.87 -58.75
CA ASN A 370 13.83 -49.08 -59.16
C ASN A 370 13.37 -49.02 -60.64
N MET A 371 13.20 -47.83 -61.21
CA MET A 371 12.91 -47.67 -62.62
C MET A 371 14.16 -47.80 -63.50
N SER A 372 15.36 -47.60 -63.01
CA SER A 372 16.59 -47.71 -63.78
C SER A 372 17.21 -49.10 -63.80
N THR A 373 16.73 -50.04 -62.95
CA THR A 373 17.29 -51.42 -62.83
C THR A 373 16.40 -52.46 -63.52
N SER A 374 15.34 -52.06 -64.19
CA SER A 374 14.49 -52.94 -65.02
C SER A 374 14.80 -52.68 -66.52
N LYS A 375 15.98 -53.12 -67.00
CA LYS A 375 16.30 -53.33 -68.39
C LYS A 375 16.66 -54.79 -68.56
#